data_b25f3a199086eecad44ae5262da00243
#
_entry.id   b25f3a199086eecad44ae5262da00243
#
_cell.length_a   1.000
_cell.length_b   1.000
_cell.length_c   1.000
_cell.angle_alpha   90.00
_cell.angle_beta   90.00
_cell.angle_gamma   90.00
#
_symmetry.space_group_name_H-M   'P 1'
#
loop_
_entity.id
_entity.type
_entity.pdbx_description
1 polymer ?
#
loop_
_entity_poly.entity_id
_entity_poly.type
_entity_poly.pdbx_seq_one_letter_code
_entity_poly.pdbx_strand_id
1 'polypeptide(L)'
;MKLTQSDVEKIKEEIEHRKLVVRPEAIEAVKEARAQGDLSENFEYYAAKKDKNKNEGRIRYLEIVLKTATIISDESADDEVGLNNTVQVYFEDDDETETFKIVSTMRGDSISGRISGDSPMGAALMGHKVGDRVEVKVNEKVSYYVVIKSIENTGEEETDTIRTF
;
A
#
# COMPACT_ATOMS: atom_id res chain seq x y z
N MET A 1 3.66 -5.18 -10.24
CA MET A 1 2.76 -4.41 -9.36
C MET A 1 2.02 -3.37 -10.20
N LYS A 2 0.75 -3.21 -9.96
CA LYS A 2 -0.09 -2.23 -10.66
C LYS A 2 -0.18 -0.94 -9.85
N LEU A 3 0.14 0.18 -10.47
CA LEU A 3 0.15 1.50 -9.84
C LEU A 3 -0.66 2.51 -10.66
N THR A 4 -1.31 3.45 -9.97
CA THR A 4 -1.90 4.62 -10.64
C THR A 4 -0.81 5.66 -10.90
N GLN A 5 -1.09 6.66 -11.73
CA GLN A 5 -0.16 7.76 -11.96
C GLN A 5 0.11 8.54 -10.66
N SER A 6 -0.89 8.71 -9.82
CA SER A 6 -0.71 9.33 -8.50
C SER A 6 0.23 8.56 -7.61
N ASP A 7 0.15 7.22 -7.61
CA ASP A 7 1.09 6.36 -6.87
C ASP A 7 2.53 6.61 -7.33
N VAL A 8 2.75 6.66 -8.65
CA VAL A 8 4.07 6.91 -9.23
C VAL A 8 4.63 8.25 -8.76
N GLU A 9 3.82 9.29 -8.78
CA GLU A 9 4.23 10.62 -8.33
C GLU A 9 4.61 10.65 -6.85
N LYS A 10 3.81 10.01 -6.00
CA LYS A 10 4.07 9.90 -4.56
C LYS A 10 5.34 9.10 -4.27
N ILE A 11 5.58 8.02 -5.01
CA ILE A 11 6.81 7.22 -4.87
C ILE A 11 8.03 8.05 -5.28
N LYS A 12 7.95 8.79 -6.37
CA LYS A 12 9.03 9.69 -6.80
C LYS A 12 9.34 10.76 -5.76
N GLU A 13 8.32 11.37 -5.16
CA GLU A 13 8.47 12.32 -4.07
C GLU A 13 9.17 11.69 -2.86
N GLU A 14 8.79 10.50 -2.48
CA GLU A 14 9.42 9.78 -1.37
C GLU A 14 10.90 9.49 -1.66
N ILE A 15 11.22 9.00 -2.85
CA ILE A 15 12.61 8.74 -3.26
C ILE A 15 13.45 10.02 -3.18
N GLU A 16 12.94 11.10 -3.71
CA GLU A 16 13.63 12.40 -3.70
C GLU A 16 13.89 12.88 -2.27
N HIS A 17 12.88 12.84 -1.41
CA HIS A 17 13.02 13.20 0.00
C HIS A 17 14.06 12.33 0.71
N ARG A 18 14.05 11.02 0.47
CA ARG A 18 15.01 10.10 1.07
C ARG A 18 16.44 10.32 0.59
N LYS A 19 16.62 10.71 -0.66
CA LYS A 19 17.96 11.02 -1.21
C LYS A 19 18.49 12.37 -0.77
N LEU A 20 17.62 13.39 -0.71
CA LEU A 20 18.04 14.78 -0.46
C LEU A 20 18.00 15.19 1.01
N VAL A 21 17.16 14.56 1.83
CA VAL A 21 16.98 14.92 3.23
C VAL A 21 17.41 13.77 4.16
N VAL A 22 16.78 12.61 4.05
CA VAL A 22 17.02 11.49 4.99
C VAL A 22 18.43 10.93 4.88
N ARG A 23 18.92 10.75 3.65
CA ARG A 23 20.27 10.21 3.42
C ARG A 23 21.37 11.07 4.02
N PRO A 24 21.42 12.39 3.76
CA PRO A 24 22.44 13.25 4.37
C PRO A 24 22.40 13.24 5.91
N GLU A 25 21.22 13.28 6.50
CA GLU A 25 21.03 13.21 7.95
C GLU A 25 21.52 11.86 8.50
N ALA A 26 21.22 10.77 7.82
CA ALA A 26 21.66 9.43 8.24
C ALA A 26 23.18 9.28 8.14
N ILE A 27 23.80 9.84 7.09
CA ILE A 27 25.26 9.84 6.94
C ILE A 27 25.92 10.65 8.07
N GLU A 28 25.39 11.81 8.37
CA GLU A 28 25.90 12.66 9.45
C GLU A 28 25.77 11.97 10.81
N ALA A 29 24.63 11.31 11.09
CA ALA A 29 24.42 10.55 12.31
C ALA A 29 25.45 9.42 12.48
N VAL A 30 25.81 8.74 11.40
CA VAL A 30 26.86 7.70 11.41
C VAL A 30 28.22 8.31 11.73
N LYS A 31 28.55 9.45 11.12
CA LYS A 31 29.82 10.17 11.37
C LYS A 31 29.95 10.60 12.83
N GLU A 32 28.90 11.21 13.37
CA GLU A 32 28.87 11.66 14.78
C GLU A 32 29.04 10.49 15.75
N ALA A 33 28.30 9.41 15.53
CA ALA A 33 28.39 8.21 16.38
C ALA A 33 29.78 7.57 16.31
N ARG A 34 30.40 7.53 15.12
CA ARG A 34 31.75 7.00 14.92
C ARG A 34 32.79 7.83 15.67
N ALA A 35 32.61 9.13 15.74
CA ALA A 35 33.53 10.04 16.40
C ALA A 35 33.53 9.92 17.93
N GLN A 36 32.52 9.27 18.54
CA GLN A 36 32.34 9.21 19.98
C GLN A 36 33.06 8.05 20.69
N GLY A 37 33.84 7.23 19.99
CA GLY A 37 34.71 6.26 20.67
C GLY A 37 34.77 4.86 20.05
N ASP A 38 34.90 3.82 20.88
CA ASP A 38 35.10 2.44 20.47
C ASP A 38 33.89 1.88 19.74
N LEU A 39 34.06 1.56 18.47
CA LEU A 39 33.01 1.02 17.59
C LEU A 39 32.52 -0.36 18.02
N SER A 40 33.32 -1.15 18.74
CA SER A 40 32.93 -2.51 19.17
C SER A 40 31.82 -2.49 20.22
N GLU A 41 31.70 -1.42 20.99
CA GLU A 41 30.70 -1.24 22.06
C GLU A 41 29.80 -0.03 21.82
N ASN A 42 29.87 0.58 20.64
CA ASN A 42 29.13 1.80 20.32
C ASN A 42 27.76 1.47 19.74
N PHE A 43 26.75 1.36 20.61
CA PHE A 43 25.38 1.08 20.22
C PHE A 43 24.76 2.19 19.34
N GLU A 44 25.15 3.44 19.56
CA GLU A 44 24.70 4.57 18.72
C GLU A 44 25.19 4.44 17.29
N TYR A 45 26.44 4.01 17.11
CA TYR A 45 26.99 3.73 15.78
C TYR A 45 26.23 2.63 15.05
N TYR A 46 25.94 1.52 15.73
CA TYR A 46 25.19 0.41 15.12
C TYR A 46 23.75 0.80 14.77
N ALA A 47 23.10 1.56 15.65
CA ALA A 47 21.76 2.08 15.40
C ALA A 47 21.73 3.04 14.21
N ALA A 48 22.66 3.98 14.15
CA ALA A 48 22.77 4.94 13.05
C ALA A 48 23.07 4.24 11.70
N LYS A 49 23.95 3.24 11.72
CA LYS A 49 24.26 2.42 10.54
C LYS A 49 23.04 1.65 10.08
N LYS A 50 22.28 1.07 11.00
CA LYS A 50 21.04 0.34 10.66
C LYS A 50 20.01 1.26 10.02
N ASP A 51 19.80 2.45 10.57
CA ASP A 51 18.87 3.45 10.02
C ASP A 51 19.29 3.89 8.61
N LYS A 52 20.57 4.16 8.41
CA LYS A 52 21.12 4.47 7.09
C LYS A 52 20.85 3.36 6.10
N ASN A 53 21.15 2.11 6.46
CA ASN A 53 20.94 0.97 5.58
C ASN A 53 19.47 0.71 5.28
N LYS A 54 18.59 0.94 6.24
CA LYS A 54 17.14 0.86 6.05
C LYS A 54 16.65 1.88 5.03
N ASN A 55 17.13 3.11 5.11
CA ASN A 55 16.81 4.15 4.14
C ASN A 55 17.28 3.77 2.73
N GLU A 56 18.53 3.30 2.59
CA GLU A 56 19.06 2.84 1.30
C GLU A 56 18.28 1.66 0.74
N GLY A 57 17.86 0.73 1.59
CA GLY A 57 17.01 -0.40 1.20
C GLY A 57 15.65 0.04 0.68
N ARG A 58 15.03 1.01 1.34
CA ARG A 58 13.75 1.58 0.92
C ARG A 58 13.86 2.28 -0.43
N ILE A 59 14.93 3.08 -0.64
CA ILE A 59 15.17 3.74 -1.92
C ILE A 59 15.28 2.71 -3.04
N ARG A 60 16.11 1.67 -2.87
CA ARG A 60 16.25 0.60 -3.88
C ARG A 60 14.93 -0.09 -4.18
N TYR A 61 14.18 -0.42 -3.14
CA TYR A 61 12.87 -1.05 -3.30
C TYR A 61 11.93 -0.18 -4.14
N LEU A 62 11.82 1.10 -3.81
CA LEU A 62 10.96 2.02 -4.53
C LEU A 62 11.40 2.23 -5.99
N GLU A 63 12.70 2.29 -6.24
CA GLU A 63 13.23 2.39 -7.60
C GLU A 63 12.90 1.16 -8.45
N ILE A 64 12.98 -0.04 -7.85
CA ILE A 64 12.58 -1.29 -8.52
C ILE A 64 11.08 -1.27 -8.80
N VAL A 65 10.25 -0.86 -7.84
CA VAL A 65 8.81 -0.74 -8.02
C VAL A 65 8.48 0.16 -9.20
N LEU A 66 9.09 1.35 -9.28
CA LEU A 66 8.88 2.26 -10.41
C LEU A 66 9.30 1.65 -11.75
N LYS A 67 10.41 0.94 -11.77
CA LYS A 67 10.95 0.33 -12.98
C LYS A 67 10.08 -0.81 -13.52
N THR A 68 9.44 -1.56 -12.63
CA THR A 68 8.71 -2.80 -12.98
C THR A 68 7.19 -2.65 -12.94
N ALA A 69 6.68 -1.51 -12.48
CA ALA A 69 5.25 -1.30 -12.34
C ALA A 69 4.53 -1.15 -13.67
N THR A 70 3.29 -1.62 -13.68
CA THR A 70 2.33 -1.35 -14.76
C THR A 70 1.43 -0.21 -14.33
N ILE A 71 1.30 0.81 -15.17
CA ILE A 71 0.44 1.96 -14.87
C ILE A 71 -1.00 1.62 -15.24
N ILE A 72 -1.91 1.81 -14.30
CA ILE A 72 -3.35 1.58 -14.48
C ILE A 72 -4.15 2.84 -14.16
N SER A 73 -5.37 2.92 -14.69
CA SER A 73 -6.31 3.99 -14.38
C SER A 73 -7.15 3.63 -13.16
N ASP A 74 -7.53 4.63 -12.38
CA ASP A 74 -8.53 4.51 -11.31
C ASP A 74 -9.94 4.93 -11.79
N GLU A 75 -10.10 5.20 -13.08
CA GLU A 75 -11.41 5.50 -13.66
C GLU A 75 -12.26 4.24 -13.74
N SER A 76 -13.51 4.34 -13.31
CA SER A 76 -14.51 3.28 -13.41
C SER A 76 -15.90 3.87 -13.58
N ALA A 77 -16.84 3.08 -14.07
CA ALA A 77 -18.24 3.48 -14.15
C ALA A 77 -18.81 3.62 -12.73
N ASP A 78 -19.79 4.52 -12.54
CA ASP A 78 -20.38 4.79 -11.22
C ASP A 78 -21.07 3.57 -10.59
N ASP A 79 -21.53 2.64 -11.40
CA ASP A 79 -22.22 1.42 -10.98
C ASP A 79 -21.31 0.19 -10.89
N GLU A 80 -20.02 0.37 -11.09
CA GLU A 80 -19.03 -0.71 -11.17
C GLU A 80 -17.90 -0.48 -10.17
N VAL A 81 -17.47 -1.57 -9.49
CA VAL A 81 -16.36 -1.50 -8.55
C VAL A 81 -15.05 -1.25 -9.28
N GLY A 82 -14.35 -0.20 -8.86
CA GLY A 82 -13.03 0.17 -9.37
C GLY A 82 -12.09 0.59 -8.26
N LEU A 83 -10.86 0.98 -8.63
CA LEU A 83 -9.89 1.51 -7.67
C LEU A 83 -10.43 2.81 -7.05
N ASN A 84 -10.06 3.01 -5.79
CA ASN A 84 -10.47 4.16 -4.97
C ASN A 84 -11.98 4.25 -4.74
N ASN A 85 -12.70 3.15 -4.95
CA ASN A 85 -14.10 3.04 -4.58
C ASN A 85 -14.23 2.46 -3.16
N THR A 86 -15.21 2.97 -2.42
CA THR A 86 -15.62 2.43 -1.13
C THR A 86 -16.82 1.52 -1.35
N VAL A 87 -16.68 0.26 -0.97
CA VAL A 87 -17.65 -0.80 -1.24
C VAL A 87 -18.15 -1.39 0.08
N GLN A 88 -19.47 -1.44 0.24
CA GLN A 88 -20.08 -2.15 1.34
C GLN A 88 -20.47 -3.55 0.89
N VAL A 89 -20.00 -4.56 1.60
CA VAL A 89 -20.23 -5.96 1.27
C VAL A 89 -20.88 -6.71 2.43
N TYR A 90 -21.81 -7.60 2.09
CA TYR A 90 -22.47 -8.49 3.03
C TYR A 90 -21.83 -9.88 2.95
N PHE A 91 -21.36 -10.36 4.10
CA PHE A 91 -20.79 -11.71 4.24
C PHE A 91 -21.90 -12.70 4.59
N GLU A 92 -22.22 -13.59 3.67
CA GLU A 92 -23.32 -14.54 3.85
C GLU A 92 -23.12 -15.49 5.03
N ASP A 93 -21.87 -15.97 5.23
CA ASP A 93 -21.56 -16.93 6.28
C ASP A 93 -21.68 -16.36 7.70
N ASP A 94 -21.36 -15.09 7.87
CA ASP A 94 -21.31 -14.44 9.17
C ASP A 94 -22.51 -13.53 9.44
N ASP A 95 -23.37 -13.31 8.45
CA ASP A 95 -24.49 -12.37 8.50
C ASP A 95 -24.04 -10.97 8.97
N GLU A 96 -22.90 -10.53 8.45
CA GLU A 96 -22.30 -9.22 8.76
C GLU A 96 -22.04 -8.43 7.51
N THR A 97 -22.08 -7.09 7.66
CA THR A 97 -21.76 -6.15 6.59
C THR A 97 -20.52 -5.36 6.98
N GLU A 98 -19.55 -5.31 6.07
CA GLU A 98 -18.32 -4.54 6.27
C GLU A 98 -18.09 -3.60 5.09
N THR A 99 -17.35 -2.54 5.33
CA THR A 99 -17.00 -1.54 4.33
C THR A 99 -15.52 -1.57 4.05
N PHE A 100 -15.16 -1.63 2.76
CA PHE A 100 -13.77 -1.64 2.31
C PHE A 100 -13.55 -0.55 1.26
N LYS A 101 -12.36 0.03 1.25
CA LYS A 101 -11.90 0.85 0.14
C LYS A 101 -10.88 0.03 -0.67
N ILE A 102 -11.11 -0.06 -1.98
CA ILE A 102 -10.20 -0.78 -2.88
C ILE A 102 -9.16 0.20 -3.39
N VAL A 103 -7.90 -0.10 -3.13
CA VAL A 103 -6.77 0.77 -3.45
C VAL A 103 -5.70 0.00 -4.20
N SER A 104 -4.70 0.72 -4.73
CA SER A 104 -3.51 0.05 -5.29
C SER A 104 -2.73 -0.66 -4.18
N THR A 105 -1.91 -1.64 -4.55
CA THR A 105 -1.17 -2.47 -3.59
C THR A 105 -0.30 -1.64 -2.65
N MET A 106 0.29 -0.55 -3.12
CA MET A 106 1.15 0.31 -2.29
C MET A 106 0.40 1.11 -1.23
N ARG A 107 -0.92 1.22 -1.33
CA ARG A 107 -1.74 1.98 -0.39
C ARG A 107 -2.58 1.11 0.54
N GLY A 108 -2.50 -0.20 0.41
CA GLY A 108 -3.27 -1.14 1.23
C GLY A 108 -2.94 -1.04 2.72
N ASP A 109 -3.98 -1.02 3.54
CA ASP A 109 -3.91 -1.06 4.99
C ASP A 109 -5.18 -1.71 5.52
N SER A 110 -5.09 -3.00 5.84
CA SER A 110 -6.25 -3.78 6.27
C SER A 110 -6.87 -3.28 7.58
N ILE A 111 -6.07 -2.68 8.46
CA ILE A 111 -6.55 -2.13 9.72
C ILE A 111 -7.51 -0.96 9.47
N SER A 112 -7.19 -0.14 8.47
CA SER A 112 -8.02 1.01 8.07
C SER A 112 -9.11 0.64 7.05
N GLY A 113 -9.27 -0.64 6.72
CA GLY A 113 -10.26 -1.09 5.73
C GLY A 113 -9.87 -0.84 4.28
N ARG A 114 -8.61 -0.51 4.00
CA ARG A 114 -8.10 -0.36 2.64
C ARG A 114 -7.49 -1.67 2.17
N ILE A 115 -8.11 -2.27 1.16
CA ILE A 115 -7.66 -3.54 0.58
C ILE A 115 -7.11 -3.33 -0.83
N SER A 116 -6.10 -4.11 -1.18
CA SER A 116 -5.53 -4.07 -2.51
C SER A 116 -6.51 -4.65 -3.55
N GLY A 117 -6.55 -4.04 -4.73
CA GLY A 117 -7.25 -4.62 -5.88
C GLY A 117 -6.71 -6.00 -6.31
N ASP A 118 -5.49 -6.35 -5.87
CA ASP A 118 -4.88 -7.66 -6.11
C ASP A 118 -5.13 -8.65 -4.96
N SER A 119 -5.72 -8.22 -3.83
CA SER A 119 -6.11 -9.12 -2.75
C SER A 119 -7.26 -10.04 -3.19
N PRO A 120 -7.46 -11.19 -2.52
CA PRO A 120 -8.57 -12.08 -2.88
C PRO A 120 -9.93 -11.38 -2.91
N MET A 121 -10.24 -10.56 -1.91
CA MET A 121 -11.48 -9.79 -1.87
C MET A 121 -11.51 -8.71 -2.94
N GLY A 122 -10.46 -7.90 -3.06
CA GLY A 122 -10.40 -6.83 -4.05
C GLY A 122 -10.50 -7.35 -5.48
N ALA A 123 -9.77 -8.41 -5.79
CA ALA A 123 -9.82 -9.03 -7.12
C ALA A 123 -11.21 -9.61 -7.45
N ALA A 124 -11.89 -10.18 -6.45
CA ALA A 124 -13.22 -10.74 -6.62
C ALA A 124 -14.27 -9.65 -6.87
N LEU A 125 -14.14 -8.49 -6.20
CA LEU A 125 -15.11 -7.39 -6.32
C LEU A 125 -14.93 -6.55 -7.58
N MET A 126 -13.72 -6.44 -8.11
CA MET A 126 -13.43 -5.56 -9.25
C MET A 126 -14.32 -5.85 -10.44
N GLY A 127 -14.92 -4.81 -11.02
CA GLY A 127 -15.77 -4.90 -12.21
C GLY A 127 -17.20 -5.34 -11.93
N HIS A 128 -17.53 -5.72 -10.71
CA HIS A 128 -18.88 -6.12 -10.33
C HIS A 128 -19.76 -4.92 -9.94
N LYS A 129 -21.06 -5.16 -9.85
CA LYS A 129 -22.08 -4.13 -9.60
C LYS A 129 -22.84 -4.39 -8.29
N VAL A 130 -23.54 -3.37 -7.82
CA VAL A 130 -24.42 -3.50 -6.65
C VAL A 130 -25.43 -4.64 -6.88
N GLY A 131 -25.58 -5.48 -5.87
CA GLY A 131 -26.47 -6.65 -5.94
C GLY A 131 -25.79 -7.92 -6.40
N ASP A 132 -24.58 -7.84 -6.96
CA ASP A 132 -23.85 -9.02 -7.41
C ASP A 132 -23.43 -9.88 -6.22
N ARG A 133 -23.63 -11.18 -6.36
CA ARG A 133 -23.12 -12.20 -5.45
C ARG A 133 -21.80 -12.72 -6.00
N VAL A 134 -20.75 -12.57 -5.24
CA VAL A 134 -19.39 -12.82 -5.70
C VAL A 134 -18.71 -13.88 -4.83
N GLU A 135 -18.05 -14.82 -5.46
CA GLU A 135 -17.20 -15.80 -4.77
C GLU A 135 -15.81 -15.22 -4.54
N VAL A 136 -15.41 -15.16 -3.29
CA VAL A 136 -14.04 -14.75 -2.89
C VAL A 136 -13.22 -16.00 -2.63
N LYS A 137 -12.24 -16.24 -3.48
CA LYS A 137 -11.34 -17.41 -3.38
C LYS A 137 -10.08 -17.02 -2.64
N VAL A 138 -9.93 -17.52 -1.41
CA VAL A 138 -8.74 -17.30 -0.60
C VAL A 138 -7.61 -18.21 -1.09
N ASN A 139 -7.94 -19.48 -1.38
CA ASN A 139 -7.03 -20.46 -1.98
C ASN A 139 -7.86 -21.55 -2.68
N GLU A 140 -7.23 -22.61 -3.16
CA GLU A 140 -7.91 -23.72 -3.85
C GLU A 140 -8.96 -24.45 -3.00
N LYS A 141 -8.85 -24.37 -1.68
CA LYS A 141 -9.70 -25.12 -0.73
C LYS A 141 -10.70 -24.25 0.02
N VAL A 142 -10.45 -22.95 0.11
CA VAL A 142 -11.24 -22.01 0.92
C VAL A 142 -11.79 -20.92 0.06
N SER A 143 -13.10 -20.81 0.02
CA SER A 143 -13.82 -19.70 -0.60
C SER A 143 -15.06 -19.36 0.22
N TYR A 144 -15.57 -18.16 0.01
CA TYR A 144 -16.81 -17.71 0.63
C TYR A 144 -17.53 -16.75 -0.32
N TYR A 145 -18.80 -16.47 -0.05
CA TYR A 145 -19.62 -15.59 -0.88
C TYR A 145 -19.94 -14.30 -0.17
N VAL A 146 -19.91 -13.22 -0.94
CA VAL A 146 -20.31 -11.90 -0.48
C VAL A 146 -21.27 -11.28 -1.49
N VAL A 147 -22.10 -10.35 -1.04
CA VAL A 147 -23.01 -9.58 -1.88
C VAL A 147 -22.64 -8.11 -1.79
N ILE A 148 -22.49 -7.45 -2.93
CA ILE A 148 -22.18 -6.02 -2.97
C ILE A 148 -23.45 -5.23 -2.65
N LYS A 149 -23.42 -4.46 -1.57
CA LYS A 149 -24.57 -3.67 -1.09
C LYS A 149 -24.54 -2.25 -1.60
N SER A 150 -23.36 -1.61 -1.67
CA SER A 150 -23.21 -0.25 -2.17
C SER A 150 -21.82 -0.04 -2.75
N ILE A 151 -21.74 0.88 -3.68
CA ILE A 151 -20.49 1.33 -4.30
C ILE A 151 -20.48 2.86 -4.26
N GLU A 152 -19.44 3.45 -3.70
CA GLU A 152 -19.22 4.89 -3.68
C GLU A 152 -17.85 5.20 -4.29
N ASN A 153 -17.81 6.08 -5.28
CA ASN A 153 -16.56 6.54 -5.86
C ASN A 153 -15.99 7.67 -4.99
N THR A 154 -15.31 7.30 -3.91
CA THR A 154 -14.72 8.24 -2.96
C THR A 154 -13.47 8.91 -3.49
N GLY A 155 -12.81 8.33 -4.48
CA GLY A 155 -11.56 8.83 -5.01
C GLY A 155 -10.40 8.65 -4.03
N GLU A 156 -9.24 9.14 -4.44
CA GLU A 156 -8.03 9.13 -3.59
C GLU A 156 -8.17 10.20 -2.49
N GLU A 157 -7.85 9.81 -1.27
CA GLU A 157 -7.86 10.70 -0.09
C GLU A 157 -6.44 10.86 0.46
N GLU A 158 -6.19 11.98 1.17
CA GLU A 158 -4.87 12.24 1.78
C GLU A 158 -4.46 11.16 2.79
N THR A 159 -5.44 10.50 3.42
CA THR A 159 -5.20 9.42 4.37
C THR A 159 -4.80 8.10 3.69
N ASP A 160 -4.97 7.99 2.38
CA ASP A 160 -4.59 6.81 1.59
C ASP A 160 -3.09 6.83 1.26
N THR A 161 -2.27 6.85 2.29
CA THR A 161 -0.82 6.98 2.15
C THR A 161 -0.16 5.71 1.63
N ILE A 162 1.00 5.88 0.99
CA ILE A 162 1.85 4.77 0.59
C ILE A 162 2.41 4.11 1.85
N ARG A 163 2.21 2.80 1.96
CA ARG A 163 2.64 2.05 3.14
C ARG A 163 4.16 2.00 3.27
N THR A 164 4.62 2.01 4.49
CA THR A 164 6.01 1.74 4.85
C THR A 164 6.17 0.28 5.26
N PHE A 165 7.41 -0.18 5.27
CA PHE A 165 7.76 -1.50 5.79
C PHE A 165 8.81 -1.41 6.89
#